data_96cbee840cdbf1b876ae2f467554f96d
#
_entry.id   96cbee840cdbf1b876ae2f467554f96d
#
_cell.length_a   1.000
_cell.length_b   1.000
_cell.length_c   1.000
_cell.angle_alpha   90.00
_cell.angle_beta   90.00
_cell.angle_gamma   90.00
#
_symmetry.space_group_name_H-M   'P 1'
#
loop_
_entity.id
_entity.type
_entity.pdbx_description
1 polymer ?
#
loop_
_entity_poly.entity_id
_entity_poly.type
_entity_poly.pdbx_seq_one_letter_code
_entity_poly.pdbx_strand_id
1 'polypeptide(L)'
;MKQIMLHGVNDWRLDEIDDPVPGPRDALVRISACGICGTDVSYVHMGMTPGHPIPLGHEMAGVVEWVGAEVTCASVGDRVVVCPSDAGDGPMGTGGAQGGLTPLLFVPEAANGRRLFKVPDGMDLVTAALAEPLAVGMQSVNQSEAKPGDKVVVFGCGPIGLFAIATLQDRGVDDIVAIDFSHARLELAKEMGAAHVLDPSRDDVWAELKRIHGEAPFMFGPTPATDVYIEASGADSVIGDVPVSYT
;
A
#
# COMPACT_ATOMS: atom_id res chain seq x y z
N MET A 1 -3.76 -8.03 26.80
CA MET A 1 -4.24 -6.92 25.94
C MET A 1 -5.23 -7.42 24.90
N LYS A 2 -5.88 -6.52 24.13
CA LYS A 2 -6.84 -6.91 23.05
C LYS A 2 -6.19 -6.78 21.67
N GLN A 3 -6.50 -7.70 20.75
CA GLN A 3 -5.98 -7.70 19.38
C GLN A 3 -7.03 -8.26 18.40
N ILE A 4 -7.11 -7.69 17.20
CA ILE A 4 -7.92 -8.27 16.14
C ILE A 4 -7.20 -9.47 15.57
N MET A 5 -7.86 -10.63 15.63
CA MET A 5 -7.35 -11.92 15.15
C MET A 5 -8.29 -12.50 14.09
N LEU A 6 -7.73 -13.07 13.04
CA LEU A 6 -8.45 -13.83 12.02
C LEU A 6 -8.38 -15.32 12.36
N HIS A 7 -9.54 -15.97 12.53
CA HIS A 7 -9.69 -17.39 12.87
C HIS A 7 -10.03 -18.27 11.67
N GLY A 8 -10.56 -17.68 10.60
CA GLY A 8 -10.99 -18.39 9.39
C GLY A 8 -11.83 -17.52 8.47
N VAL A 9 -12.53 -18.13 7.52
CA VAL A 9 -13.37 -17.42 6.54
C VAL A 9 -14.43 -16.56 7.23
N ASN A 10 -14.35 -15.24 7.05
CA ASN A 10 -15.22 -14.24 7.66
C ASN A 10 -15.31 -14.32 9.21
N ASP A 11 -14.33 -14.97 9.84
CA ASP A 11 -14.29 -15.15 11.29
C ASP A 11 -13.10 -14.36 11.87
N TRP A 12 -13.28 -13.06 12.05
CA TRP A 12 -12.37 -12.18 12.75
C TRP A 12 -12.95 -11.76 14.10
N ARG A 13 -12.10 -11.67 15.12
CA ARG A 13 -12.51 -11.45 16.51
C ARG A 13 -11.56 -10.49 17.20
N LEU A 14 -12.08 -9.80 18.24
CA LEU A 14 -11.28 -9.07 19.20
C LEU A 14 -10.91 -10.02 20.34
N ASP A 15 -9.76 -10.64 20.24
CA ASP A 15 -9.29 -11.60 21.24
C ASP A 15 -8.56 -10.90 22.40
N GLU A 16 -8.60 -11.52 23.56
CA GLU A 16 -7.72 -11.20 24.66
C GLU A 16 -6.47 -12.08 24.55
N ILE A 17 -5.32 -11.44 24.44
CA ILE A 17 -4.00 -12.09 24.36
C ILE A 17 -3.13 -11.65 25.51
N ASP A 18 -2.10 -12.42 25.84
CA ASP A 18 -1.11 -12.04 26.84
C ASP A 18 -0.39 -10.76 26.41
N ASP A 19 0.00 -9.96 27.39
CA ASP A 19 0.85 -8.80 27.13
C ASP A 19 2.24 -9.28 26.69
N PRO A 20 2.85 -8.63 25.69
CA PRO A 20 4.15 -9.04 25.20
C PRO A 20 5.24 -8.82 26.23
N VAL A 21 6.20 -9.75 26.27
CA VAL A 21 7.40 -9.69 27.12
C VAL A 21 8.62 -9.44 26.22
N PRO A 22 9.02 -8.16 26.02
CA PRO A 22 10.10 -7.82 25.10
C PRO A 22 11.48 -8.14 25.69
N GLY A 23 12.40 -8.55 24.82
CA GLY A 23 13.81 -8.81 25.10
C GLY A 23 14.73 -7.63 24.73
N PRO A 24 16.04 -7.77 24.91
CA PRO A 24 16.99 -6.66 24.75
C PRO A 24 17.06 -6.08 23.32
N ARG A 25 16.56 -6.80 22.31
CA ARG A 25 16.59 -6.41 20.91
C ARG A 25 15.24 -5.88 20.37
N ASP A 26 14.19 -5.91 21.20
CA ASP A 26 12.82 -5.65 20.81
C ASP A 26 12.37 -4.24 21.18
N ALA A 27 11.19 -3.85 20.69
CA ALA A 27 10.50 -2.64 21.09
C ALA A 27 9.00 -2.88 21.28
N LEU A 28 8.35 -1.98 22.04
CA LEU A 28 6.90 -1.87 22.14
C LEU A 28 6.46 -0.52 21.56
N VAL A 29 5.46 -0.55 20.70
CA VAL A 29 4.89 0.66 20.08
C VAL A 29 3.40 0.73 20.41
N ARG A 30 2.97 1.81 21.09
CA ARG A 30 1.55 2.11 21.24
C ARG A 30 1.03 2.62 19.91
N ILE A 31 0.15 1.85 19.28
CA ILE A 31 -0.43 2.20 18.00
C ILE A 31 -1.41 3.35 18.16
N SER A 32 -1.24 4.39 17.34
CA SER A 32 -2.13 5.54 17.25
C SER A 32 -3.03 5.48 16.03
N ALA A 33 -2.53 4.89 14.95
CA ALA A 33 -3.29 4.63 13.72
C ALA A 33 -2.79 3.34 13.06
N CYS A 34 -3.71 2.57 12.53
CA CYS A 34 -3.44 1.43 11.67
C CYS A 34 -4.50 1.42 10.55
N GLY A 35 -4.05 1.52 9.30
CA GLY A 35 -4.92 1.39 8.14
C GLY A 35 -5.45 -0.03 7.99
N ILE A 36 -6.60 -0.15 7.30
CA ILE A 36 -7.17 -1.43 6.87
C ILE A 36 -6.96 -1.55 5.37
N CYS A 37 -6.08 -2.43 4.98
CA CYS A 37 -5.74 -2.70 3.58
C CYS A 37 -6.77 -3.63 2.90
N GLY A 38 -6.86 -3.56 1.58
CA GLY A 38 -7.56 -4.57 0.78
C GLY A 38 -7.04 -5.99 1.03
N THR A 39 -5.76 -6.14 1.38
CA THR A 39 -5.16 -7.41 1.80
C THR A 39 -5.80 -7.96 3.08
N ASP A 40 -6.03 -7.13 4.10
CA ASP A 40 -6.72 -7.57 5.34
C ASP A 40 -8.12 -8.09 5.01
N VAL A 41 -8.86 -7.36 4.14
CA VAL A 41 -10.20 -7.75 3.69
C VAL A 41 -10.16 -9.08 2.93
N SER A 42 -9.19 -9.27 2.04
CA SER A 42 -9.00 -10.52 1.29
C SER A 42 -8.66 -11.69 2.22
N TYR A 43 -7.79 -11.48 3.21
CA TYR A 43 -7.48 -12.51 4.22
C TYR A 43 -8.72 -12.93 5.00
N VAL A 44 -9.57 -11.97 5.38
CA VAL A 44 -10.84 -12.26 6.05
C VAL A 44 -11.78 -13.08 5.16
N HIS A 45 -11.97 -12.67 3.91
CA HIS A 45 -12.89 -13.37 2.99
C HIS A 45 -12.41 -14.76 2.60
N MET A 46 -11.12 -14.95 2.41
CA MET A 46 -10.54 -16.24 2.02
C MET A 46 -10.20 -17.13 3.22
N GLY A 47 -10.20 -16.59 4.44
CA GLY A 47 -9.82 -17.31 5.65
C GLY A 47 -8.36 -17.75 5.62
N MET A 48 -7.47 -16.90 5.12
CA MET A 48 -6.04 -17.20 4.92
C MET A 48 -5.30 -17.32 6.26
N THR A 49 -5.45 -18.44 6.93
CA THR A 49 -4.74 -18.75 8.17
C THR A 49 -3.89 -20.01 7.98
N PRO A 50 -2.69 -20.09 8.61
CA PRO A 50 -1.81 -21.26 8.52
C PRO A 50 -2.20 -22.40 9.47
N GLY A 51 -3.50 -22.55 9.79
CA GLY A 51 -4.03 -23.54 10.73
C GLY A 51 -4.13 -23.07 12.19
N HIS A 52 -3.84 -21.78 12.44
CA HIS A 52 -4.03 -21.11 13.73
C HIS A 52 -4.45 -19.64 13.48
N PRO A 53 -5.08 -18.96 14.47
CA PRO A 53 -5.42 -17.56 14.31
C PRO A 53 -4.20 -16.68 14.07
N ILE A 54 -4.36 -15.65 13.22
CA ILE A 54 -3.32 -14.67 12.89
C ILE A 54 -3.78 -13.25 13.18
N PRO A 55 -2.88 -12.36 13.63
CA PRO A 55 -3.17 -10.94 13.78
C PRO A 55 -3.21 -10.22 12.44
N LEU A 56 -4.07 -9.18 12.34
CA LEU A 56 -4.24 -8.34 11.16
C LEU A 56 -3.66 -6.94 11.37
N GLY A 57 -3.54 -6.20 10.24
CA GLY A 57 -3.11 -4.81 10.20
C GLY A 57 -1.60 -4.65 10.00
N HIS A 58 -1.22 -3.93 8.95
CA HIS A 58 0.17 -3.74 8.55
C HIS A 58 0.52 -2.28 8.17
N GLU A 59 -0.44 -1.36 8.16
CA GLU A 59 -0.26 0.06 7.87
C GLU A 59 -0.21 0.86 9.18
N MET A 60 0.94 0.86 9.89
CA MET A 60 1.03 1.17 11.31
C MET A 60 1.83 2.43 11.61
N ALA A 61 1.27 3.30 12.46
CA ALA A 61 2.02 4.38 13.10
C ALA A 61 1.67 4.52 14.58
N GLY A 62 2.64 4.90 15.38
CA GLY A 62 2.44 5.01 16.83
C GLY A 62 3.59 5.71 17.55
N VAL A 63 3.62 5.53 18.86
CA VAL A 63 4.63 6.09 19.76
C VAL A 63 5.37 4.94 20.45
N VAL A 64 6.68 5.00 20.43
CA VAL A 64 7.54 4.02 21.12
C VAL A 64 7.30 4.11 22.62
N GLU A 65 6.90 3.02 23.23
CA GLU A 65 6.60 2.94 24.65
C GLU A 65 7.72 2.28 25.46
N TRP A 66 8.45 1.37 24.81
CA TRP A 66 9.60 0.70 25.41
C TRP A 66 10.59 0.26 24.32
N VAL A 67 11.88 0.24 24.67
CA VAL A 67 12.96 -0.28 23.82
C VAL A 67 13.93 -1.12 24.63
N GLY A 68 14.39 -2.21 24.05
CA GLY A 68 15.45 -3.05 24.61
C GLY A 68 16.81 -2.36 24.62
N ALA A 69 17.73 -2.84 25.45
CA ALA A 69 19.04 -2.22 25.64
C ALA A 69 19.92 -2.19 24.37
N GLU A 70 19.64 -3.05 23.40
CA GLU A 70 20.37 -3.11 22.12
C GLU A 70 19.71 -2.28 21.00
N VAL A 71 18.54 -1.70 21.25
CA VAL A 71 17.83 -0.86 20.26
C VAL A 71 18.41 0.54 20.29
N THR A 72 19.04 0.96 19.20
CA THR A 72 19.66 2.29 19.06
C THR A 72 18.98 3.19 18.03
N CYS A 73 18.08 2.63 17.19
CA CYS A 73 17.39 3.35 16.11
C CYS A 73 16.20 4.19 16.58
N ALA A 74 15.69 3.93 17.80
CA ALA A 74 14.55 4.64 18.37
C ALA A 74 14.68 4.76 19.88
N SER A 75 13.94 5.69 20.48
CA SER A 75 13.86 5.96 21.92
C SER A 75 12.40 6.01 22.36
N VAL A 76 12.17 5.79 23.65
CA VAL A 76 10.84 5.97 24.25
C VAL A 76 10.33 7.39 24.01
N GLY A 77 9.10 7.50 23.53
CA GLY A 77 8.47 8.77 23.14
C GLY A 77 8.64 9.13 21.65
N ASP A 78 9.52 8.46 20.91
CA ASP A 78 9.63 8.69 19.46
C ASP A 78 8.33 8.32 18.77
N ARG A 79 7.92 9.15 17.82
CA ARG A 79 6.82 8.93 16.90
C ARG A 79 7.36 8.16 15.70
N VAL A 80 6.77 7.01 15.41
CA VAL A 80 7.30 6.09 14.39
C VAL A 80 6.22 5.52 13.48
N VAL A 81 6.59 5.22 12.24
CA VAL A 81 5.91 4.20 11.43
C VAL A 81 6.61 2.87 11.64
N VAL A 82 5.85 1.79 11.60
CA VAL A 82 6.39 0.44 11.72
C VAL A 82 6.34 -0.24 10.35
N CYS A 83 7.50 -0.63 9.84
CA CYS A 83 7.61 -1.36 8.58
C CYS A 83 7.14 -2.82 8.79
N PRO A 84 6.13 -3.29 8.04
CA PRO A 84 5.61 -4.65 8.18
C PRO A 84 6.45 -5.70 7.46
N SER A 85 7.37 -5.29 6.58
CA SER A 85 8.17 -6.21 5.75
C SER A 85 9.02 -7.14 6.60
N ASP A 86 9.31 -8.32 6.09
CA ASP A 86 10.18 -9.29 6.77
C ASP A 86 11.58 -8.70 6.99
N ALA A 87 12.00 -8.65 8.23
CA ALA A 87 13.32 -8.20 8.65
C ALA A 87 14.21 -9.36 9.15
N GLY A 88 13.78 -10.61 8.88
CA GLY A 88 14.41 -11.85 9.33
C GLY A 88 13.62 -12.58 10.42
N ASP A 89 12.45 -12.05 10.79
CA ASP A 89 11.57 -12.56 11.84
C ASP A 89 10.11 -12.73 11.36
N GLY A 90 9.89 -12.62 10.04
CA GLY A 90 8.60 -12.72 9.36
C GLY A 90 7.87 -11.37 9.18
N PRO A 91 6.83 -11.34 8.34
CA PRO A 91 6.02 -10.15 8.10
C PRO A 91 5.13 -9.84 9.31
N MET A 92 4.58 -8.62 9.36
CA MET A 92 3.56 -8.21 10.33
C MET A 92 2.22 -7.99 9.64
N GLY A 93 1.13 -8.45 10.26
CA GLY A 93 -0.24 -8.20 9.83
C GLY A 93 -0.70 -8.95 8.56
N THR A 94 0.20 -9.68 7.91
CA THR A 94 -0.05 -10.44 6.67
C THR A 94 0.41 -11.89 6.80
N GLY A 95 -0.10 -12.58 7.82
CA GLY A 95 0.21 -13.99 8.10
C GLY A 95 1.37 -14.21 9.06
N GLY A 96 2.03 -13.17 9.55
CA GLY A 96 3.05 -13.26 10.59
C GLY A 96 2.48 -13.30 12.00
N ALA A 97 3.38 -13.38 12.99
CA ALA A 97 3.01 -13.49 14.40
C ALA A 97 2.54 -12.19 15.03
N GLN A 98 2.78 -11.04 14.38
CA GLN A 98 2.44 -9.70 14.87
C GLN A 98 1.50 -8.99 13.90
N GLY A 99 0.66 -8.06 14.40
CA GLY A 99 -0.23 -7.24 13.58
C GLY A 99 -0.63 -5.95 14.32
N GLY A 100 -0.87 -4.90 13.55
CA GLY A 100 -1.05 -3.53 14.04
C GLY A 100 -2.45 -3.19 14.54
N LEU A 101 -3.45 -4.06 14.34
CA LEU A 101 -4.79 -3.84 14.89
C LEU A 101 -4.84 -4.26 16.37
N THR A 102 -4.01 -3.59 17.17
CA THR A 102 -3.80 -3.77 18.61
C THR A 102 -3.47 -2.42 19.25
N PRO A 103 -3.77 -2.19 20.55
CA PRO A 103 -3.33 -0.97 21.23
C PRO A 103 -1.81 -0.91 21.45
N LEU A 104 -1.15 -2.07 21.63
CA LEU A 104 0.29 -2.17 21.89
C LEU A 104 0.90 -3.24 20.98
N LEU A 105 1.73 -2.81 20.04
CA LEU A 105 2.41 -3.69 19.10
C LEU A 105 3.77 -4.12 19.66
N PHE A 106 4.01 -5.43 19.65
CA PHE A 106 5.33 -5.99 19.86
C PHE A 106 6.12 -5.95 18.53
N VAL A 107 7.31 -5.35 18.57
CA VAL A 107 8.22 -5.23 17.42
C VAL A 107 9.48 -6.01 17.73
N PRO A 108 9.54 -7.29 17.30
CA PRO A 108 10.73 -8.11 17.49
C PRO A 108 11.90 -7.58 16.66
N GLU A 109 13.12 -7.85 17.11
CA GLU A 109 14.36 -7.51 16.40
C GLU A 109 14.46 -6.02 15.96
N ALA A 110 13.83 -5.11 16.69
CA ALA A 110 13.88 -3.66 16.42
C ALA A 110 15.32 -3.13 16.37
N ALA A 111 16.25 -3.79 17.07
CA ALA A 111 17.68 -3.45 17.07
C ALA A 111 18.36 -3.52 15.70
N ASN A 112 17.80 -4.25 14.73
CA ASN A 112 18.36 -4.32 13.37
C ASN A 112 18.12 -3.04 12.53
N GLY A 113 17.29 -2.08 13.04
CA GLY A 113 17.03 -0.79 12.41
C GLY A 113 16.14 -0.82 11.17
N ARG A 114 15.44 -1.93 10.89
CA ARG A 114 14.61 -2.10 9.69
C ARG A 114 13.11 -1.97 9.93
N ARG A 115 12.69 -1.86 11.21
CA ARG A 115 11.28 -1.85 11.61
C ARG A 115 10.74 -0.47 11.97
N LEU A 116 11.55 0.35 12.62
CA LEU A 116 11.10 1.61 13.19
C LEU A 116 11.71 2.78 12.43
N PHE A 117 10.84 3.63 11.87
CA PHE A 117 11.23 4.84 11.15
C PHE A 117 10.57 6.04 11.81
N LYS A 118 11.37 7.03 12.19
CA LYS A 118 10.89 8.24 12.86
C LYS A 118 10.00 9.06 11.94
N VAL A 119 8.87 9.49 12.48
CA VAL A 119 7.94 10.40 11.80
C VAL A 119 8.49 11.82 11.89
N PRO A 120 8.54 12.57 10.78
CA PRO A 120 8.95 13.98 10.79
C PRO A 120 8.13 14.82 11.76
N ASP A 121 8.77 15.87 12.34
CA ASP A 121 8.07 16.83 13.18
C ASP A 121 6.92 17.49 12.41
N GLY A 122 5.79 17.68 13.10
CA GLY A 122 4.60 18.30 12.52
C GLY A 122 3.67 17.38 11.71
N MET A 123 4.13 16.20 11.28
CA MET A 123 3.26 15.21 10.62
C MET A 123 2.44 14.48 11.68
N ASP A 124 1.11 14.35 11.52
CA ASP A 124 0.28 13.56 12.42
C ASP A 124 0.44 12.05 12.16
N LEU A 125 0.09 11.21 13.15
CA LEU A 125 0.29 9.78 13.05
C LEU A 125 -0.73 9.06 12.15
N VAL A 126 -1.88 9.67 11.87
CA VAL A 126 -2.85 9.14 10.91
C VAL A 126 -2.28 9.28 9.50
N THR A 127 -1.74 10.44 9.17
CA THR A 127 -1.01 10.67 7.91
C THR A 127 0.23 9.76 7.82
N ALA A 128 1.00 9.63 8.90
CA ALA A 128 2.19 8.78 8.92
C ALA A 128 1.88 7.30 8.66
N ALA A 129 0.71 6.79 9.07
CA ALA A 129 0.30 5.41 8.80
C ALA A 129 0.15 5.13 7.29
N LEU A 130 -0.05 6.15 6.45
CA LEU A 130 -0.09 6.02 4.98
C LEU A 130 1.29 5.74 4.35
N ALA A 131 2.37 5.73 5.13
CA ALA A 131 3.73 5.48 4.62
C ALA A 131 3.86 4.08 3.98
N GLU A 132 3.16 3.08 4.52
CA GLU A 132 3.18 1.73 3.96
C GLU A 132 2.49 1.68 2.58
N PRO A 133 1.21 2.06 2.42
CA PRO A 133 0.58 2.03 1.10
C PRO A 133 1.24 3.01 0.10
N LEU A 134 1.82 4.12 0.56
CA LEU A 134 2.64 5.00 -0.28
C LEU A 134 3.86 4.23 -0.82
N ALA A 135 4.56 3.47 0.03
CA ALA A 135 5.72 2.68 -0.40
C ALA A 135 5.33 1.62 -1.45
N VAL A 136 4.14 1.02 -1.35
CA VAL A 136 3.61 0.10 -2.37
C VAL A 136 3.35 0.83 -3.69
N GLY A 137 2.70 1.99 -3.66
CA GLY A 137 2.51 2.84 -4.85
C GLY A 137 3.84 3.27 -5.48
N MET A 138 4.82 3.69 -4.68
CA MET A 138 6.17 4.02 -5.15
C MET A 138 6.86 2.81 -5.78
N GLN A 139 6.70 1.61 -5.21
CA GLN A 139 7.29 0.39 -5.75
C GLN A 139 6.68 0.01 -7.10
N SER A 140 5.38 0.19 -7.31
CA SER A 140 4.74 -0.03 -8.62
C SER A 140 5.36 0.86 -9.70
N VAL A 141 5.62 2.14 -9.38
CA VAL A 141 6.30 3.07 -10.27
C VAL A 141 7.77 2.69 -10.49
N ASN A 142 8.49 2.19 -9.45
CA ASN A 142 9.85 1.67 -9.62
C ASN A 142 9.90 0.51 -10.61
N GLN A 143 8.96 -0.43 -10.50
CA GLN A 143 8.90 -1.62 -11.36
C GLN A 143 8.48 -1.28 -12.80
N SER A 144 7.70 -0.22 -12.98
CA SER A 144 7.25 0.22 -14.31
C SER A 144 8.36 0.88 -15.13
N GLU A 145 9.46 1.31 -14.48
CA GLU A 145 10.55 2.08 -15.08
C GLU A 145 10.10 3.38 -15.78
N ALA A 146 8.91 3.90 -15.44
CA ALA A 146 8.36 5.13 -16.00
C ALA A 146 9.28 6.32 -15.76
N LYS A 147 9.46 7.17 -16.78
CA LYS A 147 10.35 8.32 -16.78
C LYS A 147 9.68 9.54 -17.42
N PRO A 148 10.22 10.75 -17.20
CA PRO A 148 9.72 11.96 -17.82
C PRO A 148 9.57 11.83 -19.36
N GLY A 149 8.40 12.21 -19.86
CA GLY A 149 8.02 12.09 -21.27
C GLY A 149 7.28 10.82 -21.66
N ASP A 150 7.21 9.81 -20.76
CA ASP A 150 6.39 8.62 -20.99
C ASP A 150 4.90 8.94 -20.79
N LYS A 151 4.06 8.25 -21.57
CA LYS A 151 2.60 8.27 -21.50
C LYS A 151 2.13 7.13 -20.61
N VAL A 152 1.56 7.46 -19.45
CA VAL A 152 1.25 6.47 -18.41
C VAL A 152 -0.25 6.36 -18.20
N VAL A 153 -0.75 5.14 -18.08
CA VAL A 153 -2.13 4.85 -17.67
C VAL A 153 -2.12 4.16 -16.33
N VAL A 154 -2.93 4.66 -15.38
CA VAL A 154 -3.14 4.04 -14.06
C VAL A 154 -4.59 3.57 -13.97
N PHE A 155 -4.78 2.25 -13.89
CA PHE A 155 -6.08 1.64 -13.64
C PHE A 155 -6.31 1.47 -12.15
N GLY A 156 -7.42 2.05 -11.66
CA GLY A 156 -7.78 2.09 -10.25
C GLY A 156 -7.18 3.29 -9.51
N CYS A 157 -8.06 4.15 -8.98
CA CYS A 157 -7.71 5.32 -8.18
C CYS A 157 -8.02 5.08 -6.68
N GLY A 158 -7.79 3.84 -6.19
CA GLY A 158 -7.69 3.52 -4.78
C GLY A 158 -6.39 4.09 -4.18
N PRO A 159 -6.11 3.85 -2.89
CA PRO A 159 -4.89 4.40 -2.26
C PRO A 159 -3.62 4.12 -3.04
N ILE A 160 -3.43 2.88 -3.53
CA ILE A 160 -2.22 2.49 -4.27
C ILE A 160 -2.11 3.25 -5.59
N GLY A 161 -3.21 3.33 -6.38
CA GLY A 161 -3.20 4.08 -7.64
C GLY A 161 -2.98 5.58 -7.45
N LEU A 162 -3.59 6.18 -6.43
CA LEU A 162 -3.38 7.60 -6.09
C LEU A 162 -1.92 7.86 -5.70
N PHE A 163 -1.31 6.97 -4.91
CA PHE A 163 0.12 7.09 -4.55
C PHE A 163 1.05 6.83 -5.74
N ALA A 164 0.67 5.94 -6.67
CA ALA A 164 1.40 5.78 -7.92
C ALA A 164 1.36 7.06 -8.75
N ILE A 165 0.18 7.70 -8.91
CA ILE A 165 0.02 8.98 -9.63
C ILE A 165 0.87 10.08 -8.98
N ALA A 166 0.79 10.25 -7.65
CA ALA A 166 1.60 11.23 -6.93
C ALA A 166 3.11 10.99 -7.10
N THR A 167 3.53 9.71 -7.10
CA THR A 167 4.94 9.33 -7.31
C THR A 167 5.40 9.60 -8.74
N LEU A 168 4.57 9.31 -9.74
CA LEU A 168 4.85 9.64 -11.15
C LEU A 168 5.04 11.14 -11.33
N GLN A 169 4.11 11.94 -10.77
CA GLN A 169 4.16 13.40 -10.81
C GLN A 169 5.44 13.95 -10.12
N ASP A 170 5.80 13.42 -8.95
CA ASP A 170 7.03 13.81 -8.23
C ASP A 170 8.30 13.52 -9.06
N ARG A 171 8.25 12.51 -9.94
CA ARG A 171 9.35 12.15 -10.86
C ARG A 171 9.32 12.88 -12.19
N GLY A 172 8.38 13.80 -12.38
CA GLY A 172 8.25 14.61 -13.59
C GLY A 172 7.61 13.87 -14.75
N VAL A 173 6.78 12.86 -14.50
CA VAL A 173 5.90 12.24 -15.49
C VAL A 173 4.58 13.00 -15.47
N ASP A 174 4.29 13.75 -16.55
CA ASP A 174 3.14 14.66 -16.60
C ASP A 174 1.96 14.10 -17.43
N ASP A 175 2.22 13.18 -18.37
CA ASP A 175 1.17 12.61 -19.23
C ASP A 175 0.57 11.35 -18.59
N ILE A 176 -0.27 11.57 -17.57
CA ILE A 176 -0.88 10.51 -16.76
C ILE A 176 -2.39 10.49 -17.00
N VAL A 177 -2.91 9.34 -17.45
CA VAL A 177 -4.36 9.07 -17.54
C VAL A 177 -4.76 8.15 -16.39
N ALA A 178 -5.66 8.60 -15.52
CA ALA A 178 -6.19 7.81 -14.42
C ALA A 178 -7.60 7.28 -14.74
N ILE A 179 -7.87 6.02 -14.41
CA ILE A 179 -9.11 5.33 -14.75
C ILE A 179 -9.74 4.72 -13.51
N ASP A 180 -10.99 5.09 -13.19
CA ASP A 180 -11.76 4.51 -12.07
C ASP A 180 -13.27 4.73 -12.33
N PHE A 181 -14.12 3.91 -11.73
CA PHE A 181 -15.57 4.09 -11.75
C PHE A 181 -16.09 5.16 -10.78
N SER A 182 -15.27 5.53 -9.79
CA SER A 182 -15.65 6.46 -8.73
C SER A 182 -15.27 7.89 -9.10
N HIS A 183 -16.26 8.74 -9.35
CA HIS A 183 -16.06 10.16 -9.61
C HIS A 183 -15.22 10.85 -8.52
N ALA A 184 -15.48 10.55 -7.25
CA ALA A 184 -14.72 11.13 -6.14
C ALA A 184 -13.23 10.75 -6.17
N ARG A 185 -12.91 9.51 -6.56
CA ARG A 185 -11.51 9.07 -6.71
C ARG A 185 -10.85 9.69 -7.94
N LEU A 186 -11.59 9.87 -9.03
CA LEU A 186 -11.09 10.57 -10.22
C LEU A 186 -10.75 12.04 -9.94
N GLU A 187 -11.55 12.73 -9.11
CA GLU A 187 -11.20 14.09 -8.68
C GLU A 187 -9.92 14.12 -7.82
N LEU A 188 -9.77 13.17 -6.88
CA LEU A 188 -8.51 13.03 -6.14
C LEU A 188 -7.33 12.71 -7.06
N ALA A 189 -7.52 11.88 -8.10
CA ALA A 189 -6.46 11.58 -9.06
C ALA A 189 -5.97 12.83 -9.80
N LYS A 190 -6.88 13.77 -10.15
CA LYS A 190 -6.50 15.08 -10.71
C LYS A 190 -5.69 15.92 -9.72
N GLU A 191 -6.14 15.97 -8.46
CA GLU A 191 -5.41 16.68 -7.41
C GLU A 191 -4.00 16.09 -7.17
N MET A 192 -3.84 14.78 -7.37
CA MET A 192 -2.55 14.09 -7.26
C MET A 192 -1.67 14.22 -8.52
N GLY A 193 -2.18 14.81 -9.60
CA GLY A 193 -1.39 15.12 -10.80
C GLY A 193 -1.77 14.36 -12.07
N ALA A 194 -2.88 13.61 -12.10
CA ALA A 194 -3.36 13.02 -13.36
C ALA A 194 -3.82 14.11 -14.33
N ALA A 195 -3.23 14.14 -15.54
CA ALA A 195 -3.57 15.10 -16.58
C ALA A 195 -4.97 14.83 -17.16
N HIS A 196 -5.36 13.55 -17.21
CA HIS A 196 -6.65 13.11 -17.73
C HIS A 196 -7.26 12.06 -16.79
N VAL A 197 -8.60 12.00 -16.76
CA VAL A 197 -9.33 10.98 -16.00
C VAL A 197 -10.43 10.41 -16.89
N LEU A 198 -10.68 9.09 -16.79
CA LEU A 198 -11.70 8.39 -17.55
C LEU A 198 -12.58 7.54 -16.61
N ASP A 199 -13.89 7.57 -16.84
CA ASP A 199 -14.87 6.74 -16.17
C ASP A 199 -15.37 5.65 -17.12
N PRO A 200 -14.99 4.38 -16.94
CA PRO A 200 -15.37 3.29 -17.87
C PRO A 200 -16.89 3.08 -18.01
N SER A 201 -17.70 3.64 -17.09
CA SER A 201 -19.16 3.58 -17.20
C SER A 201 -19.74 4.57 -18.21
N ARG A 202 -18.93 5.54 -18.67
CA ARG A 202 -19.34 6.65 -19.54
C ARG A 202 -18.48 6.79 -20.79
N ASP A 203 -17.20 6.41 -20.67
CA ASP A 203 -16.18 6.62 -21.69
C ASP A 203 -15.83 5.30 -22.38
N ASP A 204 -15.64 5.33 -23.69
CA ASP A 204 -14.91 4.27 -24.38
C ASP A 204 -13.41 4.47 -24.09
N VAL A 205 -12.94 3.77 -23.06
CA VAL A 205 -11.58 3.92 -22.53
C VAL A 205 -10.52 3.81 -23.62
N TRP A 206 -10.64 2.81 -24.50
CA TRP A 206 -9.62 2.56 -25.53
C TRP A 206 -9.65 3.60 -26.64
N ALA A 207 -10.83 4.08 -27.02
CA ALA A 207 -10.96 5.18 -27.98
C ALA A 207 -10.40 6.49 -27.40
N GLU A 208 -10.70 6.79 -26.13
CA GLU A 208 -10.19 7.98 -25.48
C GLU A 208 -8.65 7.92 -25.26
N LEU A 209 -8.09 6.77 -24.88
CA LEU A 209 -6.64 6.60 -24.77
C LEU A 209 -5.93 6.83 -26.12
N LYS A 210 -6.51 6.34 -27.24
CA LYS A 210 -5.99 6.66 -28.58
C LYS A 210 -6.07 8.14 -28.91
N ARG A 211 -7.15 8.80 -28.52
CA ARG A 211 -7.31 10.25 -28.72
C ARG A 211 -6.27 11.05 -27.90
N ILE A 212 -5.98 10.64 -26.68
CA ILE A 212 -5.06 11.33 -25.74
C ILE A 212 -3.61 11.01 -26.09
N HIS A 213 -3.23 9.74 -26.13
CA HIS A 213 -1.85 9.31 -26.33
C HIS A 213 -1.47 9.12 -27.81
N GLY A 214 -2.46 9.14 -28.72
CA GLY A 214 -2.26 8.78 -30.14
C GLY A 214 -2.35 7.27 -30.36
N GLU A 215 -2.08 6.86 -31.59
CA GLU A 215 -2.16 5.46 -32.02
C GLU A 215 -0.78 4.90 -32.34
N ALA A 216 -0.54 3.64 -31.97
CA ALA A 216 0.62 2.85 -32.35
C ALA A 216 0.18 1.60 -33.18
N PRO A 217 0.96 1.15 -34.18
CA PRO A 217 0.68 -0.08 -34.89
C PRO A 217 0.75 -1.29 -33.97
N PHE A 218 -0.24 -2.19 -34.07
CA PHE A 218 -0.25 -3.46 -33.34
C PHE A 218 -0.80 -4.58 -34.23
N MET A 219 -0.54 -5.86 -33.91
CA MET A 219 -0.83 -7.03 -34.74
C MET A 219 -2.31 -7.13 -35.16
N PHE A 220 -3.24 -6.74 -34.30
CA PHE A 220 -4.68 -6.85 -34.54
C PHE A 220 -5.39 -5.51 -34.76
N GLY A 221 -4.65 -4.46 -35.13
CA GLY A 221 -5.14 -3.11 -35.33
C GLY A 221 -4.44 -2.09 -34.43
N PRO A 222 -4.68 -0.79 -34.63
CA PRO A 222 -4.00 0.23 -33.85
C PRO A 222 -4.39 0.18 -32.36
N THR A 223 -3.39 0.32 -31.47
CA THR A 223 -3.53 0.42 -30.04
C THR A 223 -3.19 1.84 -29.58
N PRO A 224 -3.59 2.28 -28.36
CA PRO A 224 -3.05 3.51 -27.79
C PRO A 224 -1.52 3.49 -27.76
N ALA A 225 -0.90 4.61 -28.10
CA ALA A 225 0.56 4.77 -28.01
C ALA A 225 0.99 5.08 -26.58
N THR A 226 0.53 4.26 -25.62
CA THR A 226 0.85 4.33 -24.20
C THR A 226 2.13 3.56 -23.92
N ASP A 227 3.06 4.16 -23.18
CA ASP A 227 4.35 3.57 -22.88
C ASP A 227 4.26 2.63 -21.66
N VAL A 228 3.45 3.01 -20.66
CA VAL A 228 3.36 2.29 -19.37
C VAL A 228 1.91 2.14 -18.91
N TYR A 229 1.58 0.94 -18.44
CA TYR A 229 0.32 0.64 -17.79
C TYR A 229 0.58 0.17 -16.35
N ILE A 230 -0.04 0.83 -15.37
CA ILE A 230 -0.02 0.44 -13.95
C ILE A 230 -1.41 -0.04 -13.56
N GLU A 231 -1.51 -1.31 -13.17
CA GLU A 231 -2.75 -1.90 -12.67
C GLU A 231 -2.79 -1.82 -11.14
N ALA A 232 -3.73 -1.07 -10.58
CA ALA A 232 -3.93 -0.86 -9.15
C ALA A 232 -5.41 -1.04 -8.72
N SER A 233 -6.26 -1.57 -9.61
CA SER A 233 -7.68 -1.83 -9.32
C SER A 233 -7.91 -3.21 -8.71
N GLY A 234 -7.03 -4.18 -9.01
CA GLY A 234 -7.22 -5.59 -8.69
C GLY A 234 -8.35 -6.28 -9.47
N ALA A 235 -8.79 -5.70 -10.59
CA ALA A 235 -9.86 -6.25 -11.40
C ALA A 235 -9.29 -7.14 -12.52
N ASP A 236 -9.64 -8.42 -12.52
CA ASP A 236 -9.17 -9.41 -13.51
C ASP A 236 -9.45 -8.98 -14.97
N SER A 237 -10.57 -8.26 -15.21
CA SER A 237 -10.95 -7.77 -16.53
C SER A 237 -9.94 -6.78 -17.11
N VAL A 238 -9.28 -5.97 -16.29
CA VAL A 238 -8.32 -4.97 -16.75
C VAL A 238 -7.07 -5.64 -17.33
N ILE A 239 -6.56 -6.69 -16.69
CA ILE A 239 -5.34 -7.39 -17.12
C ILE A 239 -5.51 -8.02 -18.51
N GLY A 240 -6.72 -8.52 -18.80
CA GLY A 240 -7.03 -9.13 -20.11
C GLY A 240 -7.15 -8.12 -21.25
N ASP A 241 -7.44 -6.87 -20.94
CA ASP A 241 -7.71 -5.83 -21.93
C ASP A 241 -6.47 -4.99 -22.27
N VAL A 242 -5.43 -5.00 -21.40
CA VAL A 242 -4.19 -4.24 -21.65
C VAL A 242 -3.41 -4.86 -22.82
N PRO A 243 -3.06 -4.06 -23.86
CA PRO A 243 -2.24 -4.55 -24.96
C PRO A 243 -0.84 -4.92 -24.49
N VAL A 244 -0.52 -6.20 -24.44
CA VAL A 244 0.83 -6.67 -24.12
C VAL A 244 1.63 -6.77 -25.41
N SER A 245 2.60 -5.89 -25.61
CA SER A 245 3.61 -6.05 -26.67
C SER A 245 4.76 -6.89 -26.08
N TYR A 246 4.97 -8.09 -26.62
CA TYR A 246 6.21 -8.82 -26.40
C TYR A 246 7.27 -8.23 -27.35
N THR A 247 8.20 -7.51 -26.80
CA THR A 247 9.47 -7.16 -27.48
C THR A 247 10.60 -8.01 -26.91
#